data_13f557ab0d4b30c49753c0cf70395397
#
_entry.id   13f557ab0d4b30c49753c0cf70395397
#
_cell.length_a   1.000
_cell.length_b   1.000
_cell.length_c   1.000
_cell.angle_alpha   90.00
_cell.angle_beta   90.00
_cell.angle_gamma   90.00
#
_symmetry.space_group_name_H-M   'P 1'
#
loop_
_entity.id
_entity.type
_entity.pdbx_description
1 polymer ?
#
loop_
_entity_poly.entity_id
_entity_poly.type
_entity_poly.pdbx_seq_one_letter_code
_entity_poly.pdbx_strand_id
1 'polypeptide(L)'
;YAGAVITRYYDSLLVKVTAWAQTPEQAIARMHRALSEFRIRGVSTNIAFVENLLKHPTFLGNTYTTKFIDTTPELFQFRKRQDRATKILTCRACLWRSWRWSR
;
A
#
# COMPACT_ATOMS: atom_id res chain seq x y z
N TYR A 1 -10.04 -6.78 14.86
CA TYR A 1 -11.18 -5.91 15.12
C TYR A 1 -10.71 -4.50 15.51
N ALA A 2 -11.59 -3.52 15.35
CA ALA A 2 -11.29 -2.14 15.72
C ALA A 2 -11.01 -2.02 17.23
N GLY A 3 -9.93 -1.31 17.60
CA GLY A 3 -9.52 -1.18 19.00
C GLY A 3 -8.70 -2.35 19.55
N ALA A 4 -8.30 -3.30 18.72
CA ALA A 4 -7.41 -4.38 19.15
C ALA A 4 -6.06 -3.83 19.61
N VAL A 5 -5.59 -4.31 20.76
CA VAL A 5 -4.27 -3.95 21.30
C VAL A 5 -3.21 -4.88 20.72
N ILE A 6 -2.25 -4.31 19.99
CA ILE A 6 -1.12 -5.03 19.44
C ILE A 6 0.05 -4.92 20.39
N THR A 7 0.47 -6.04 20.95
CA THR A 7 1.58 -6.05 21.90
C THR A 7 2.91 -6.18 21.17
N ARG A 8 3.96 -5.57 21.70
CA ARG A 8 5.34 -5.69 21.18
C ARG A 8 6.08 -6.95 21.62
N TYR A 9 5.44 -7.78 22.44
CA TYR A 9 6.07 -8.98 23.02
C TYR A 9 5.87 -10.24 22.18
N TYR A 10 5.03 -10.17 21.17
CA TYR A 10 4.76 -11.26 20.23
C TYR A 10 5.36 -10.97 18.85
N ASP A 11 5.19 -11.91 17.93
CA ASP A 11 5.59 -11.78 16.54
C ASP A 11 5.04 -10.49 15.89
N SER A 12 5.78 -9.94 14.95
CA SER A 12 5.39 -8.76 14.16
C SER A 12 4.26 -9.03 13.16
N LEU A 13 3.79 -10.28 13.05
CA LEU A 13 2.70 -10.67 12.17
C LEU A 13 1.37 -10.12 12.69
N LEU A 14 0.80 -9.16 11.97
CA LEU A 14 -0.48 -8.55 12.30
C LEU A 14 -1.65 -9.28 11.65
N VAL A 15 -1.53 -9.55 10.36
CA VAL A 15 -2.57 -10.18 9.56
C VAL A 15 -1.96 -10.85 8.34
N LYS A 16 -2.55 -11.97 7.90
CA LYS A 16 -2.25 -12.64 6.65
C LYS A 16 -3.36 -12.36 5.65
N VAL A 17 -3.01 -11.77 4.52
CA VAL A 17 -3.93 -11.54 3.40
C VAL A 17 -3.63 -12.55 2.31
N THR A 18 -4.66 -13.24 1.82
CA THR A 18 -4.53 -14.23 0.75
C THR A 18 -5.49 -13.89 -0.38
N ALA A 19 -5.00 -13.85 -1.60
CA ALA A 19 -5.81 -13.70 -2.80
C ALA A 19 -5.72 -14.98 -3.65
N TRP A 20 -6.85 -15.37 -4.21
CA TRP A 20 -6.94 -16.50 -5.12
C TRP A 20 -7.55 -16.07 -6.46
N ALA A 21 -7.02 -16.59 -7.55
CA ALA A 21 -7.57 -16.46 -8.90
C ALA A 21 -7.14 -17.64 -9.78
N GLN A 22 -7.72 -17.75 -10.95
CA GLN A 22 -7.38 -18.82 -11.91
C GLN A 22 -6.03 -18.58 -12.60
N THR A 23 -5.64 -17.32 -12.79
CA THR A 23 -4.35 -16.94 -13.38
C THR A 23 -3.52 -16.10 -12.42
N PRO A 24 -2.17 -16.15 -12.49
CA PRO A 24 -1.28 -15.38 -11.64
C PRO A 24 -1.55 -13.88 -11.72
N GLU A 25 -1.76 -13.34 -12.93
CA GLU A 25 -2.00 -11.91 -13.13
C GLU A 25 -3.29 -11.45 -12.42
N GLN A 26 -4.34 -12.25 -12.48
CA GLN A 26 -5.59 -11.97 -11.78
C GLN A 26 -5.42 -12.04 -10.25
N ALA A 27 -4.63 -12.98 -9.75
CA ALA A 27 -4.32 -13.09 -8.32
C ALA A 27 -3.56 -11.86 -7.83
N ILE A 28 -2.56 -11.40 -8.59
CA ILE A 28 -1.78 -10.19 -8.30
C ILE A 28 -2.69 -8.95 -8.31
N ALA A 29 -3.54 -8.82 -9.32
CA ALA A 29 -4.47 -7.69 -9.42
C ALA A 29 -5.46 -7.65 -8.24
N ARG A 30 -6.01 -8.80 -7.83
CA ARG A 30 -6.87 -8.91 -6.64
C ARG A 30 -6.13 -8.56 -5.36
N MET A 31 -4.91 -9.07 -5.19
CA MET A 31 -4.09 -8.76 -4.02
C MET A 31 -3.77 -7.27 -3.96
N HIS A 32 -3.37 -6.67 -5.07
CA HIS A 32 -3.10 -5.24 -5.15
C HIS A 32 -4.33 -4.41 -4.77
N ARG A 33 -5.50 -4.77 -5.28
CA ARG A 33 -6.76 -4.10 -4.93
C ARG A 33 -7.08 -4.25 -3.43
N ALA A 34 -6.99 -5.47 -2.91
CA ALA A 34 -7.25 -5.74 -1.50
C ALA A 34 -6.33 -4.90 -0.59
N LEU A 35 -5.02 -4.85 -0.88
CA LEU A 35 -4.06 -4.03 -0.12
C LEU A 35 -4.31 -2.53 -0.27
N SER A 36 -4.75 -2.09 -1.45
CA SER A 36 -5.10 -0.68 -1.70
C SER A 36 -6.30 -0.21 -0.88
N GLU A 37 -7.25 -1.10 -0.63
CA GLU A 37 -8.46 -0.82 0.16
C GLU A 37 -8.22 -1.09 1.66
N PHE A 38 -7.20 -1.89 2.00
CA PHE A 38 -6.91 -2.28 3.37
C PHE A 38 -6.40 -1.11 4.20
N ARG A 39 -6.98 -0.94 5.40
CA ARG A 39 -6.67 0.20 6.26
C ARG A 39 -6.32 -0.26 7.66
N ILE A 40 -5.07 0.00 8.04
CA ILE A 40 -4.57 -0.16 9.40
C ILE A 40 -4.10 1.21 9.87
N ARG A 41 -4.51 1.59 11.08
CA ARG A 41 -4.15 2.85 11.71
C ARG A 41 -3.47 2.57 13.05
N GLY A 42 -2.58 3.45 13.46
CA GLY A 42 -1.91 3.39 14.76
C GLY A 42 -0.61 2.57 14.79
N VAL A 43 -0.31 1.80 13.73
CA VAL A 43 0.94 1.06 13.60
C VAL A 43 1.54 1.21 12.20
N SER A 44 2.85 1.14 12.08
CA SER A 44 3.53 1.07 10.80
C SER A 44 3.40 -0.34 10.23
N THR A 45 3.13 -0.44 8.93
CA THR A 45 2.95 -1.71 8.23
C THR A 45 3.80 -1.76 6.97
N ASN A 46 4.03 -2.95 6.44
CA ASN A 46 4.75 -3.17 5.19
C ASN A 46 3.84 -3.13 3.94
N ILE A 47 2.60 -2.67 4.05
CA ILE A 47 1.64 -2.65 2.92
C ILE A 47 2.22 -1.92 1.71
N ALA A 48 2.83 -0.75 1.91
CA ALA A 48 3.40 0.03 0.81
C ALA A 48 4.54 -0.72 0.10
N PHE A 49 5.37 -1.44 0.85
CA PHE A 49 6.41 -2.31 0.31
C PHE A 49 5.81 -3.43 -0.56
N VAL A 50 4.79 -4.12 -0.05
CA VAL A 50 4.14 -5.20 -0.78
C VAL A 50 3.44 -4.67 -2.04
N GLU A 51 2.82 -3.49 -1.99
CA GLU A 51 2.24 -2.84 -3.18
C GLU A 51 3.28 -2.53 -4.25
N ASN A 52 4.47 -2.04 -3.87
CA ASN A 52 5.57 -1.81 -4.81
C ASN A 52 6.06 -3.12 -5.44
N LEU A 53 6.20 -4.16 -4.61
CA LEU A 53 6.60 -5.49 -5.07
C LEU A 53 5.63 -6.06 -6.10
N LEU A 54 4.32 -5.97 -5.84
CA LEU A 54 3.28 -6.47 -6.76
C LEU A 54 3.24 -5.73 -8.10
N LYS A 55 3.74 -4.49 -8.16
CA LYS A 55 3.82 -3.68 -9.39
C LYS A 55 5.11 -3.87 -10.16
N HIS A 56 6.12 -4.49 -9.54
CA HIS A 56 7.43 -4.59 -10.16
C HIS A 56 7.39 -5.52 -11.38
N PRO A 57 7.97 -5.12 -12.53
CA PRO A 57 7.90 -5.89 -13.78
C PRO A 57 8.53 -7.28 -13.65
N THR A 58 9.60 -7.42 -12.90
CA THR A 58 10.23 -8.74 -12.61
C THR A 58 9.27 -9.66 -11.87
N PHE A 59 8.46 -9.13 -10.94
CA PHE A 59 7.47 -9.91 -10.22
C PHE A 59 6.31 -10.32 -11.13
N LEU A 60 5.82 -9.40 -11.95
CA LEU A 60 4.76 -9.67 -12.93
C LEU A 60 5.20 -10.67 -14.01
N GLY A 61 6.47 -10.60 -14.45
CA GLY A 61 7.07 -11.51 -15.40
C GLY A 61 7.46 -12.88 -14.83
N ASN A 62 7.25 -13.10 -13.53
CA ASN A 62 7.58 -14.34 -12.82
C ASN A 62 9.06 -14.79 -12.97
N THR A 63 9.96 -13.82 -13.09
CA THR A 63 11.42 -14.04 -13.28
C THR A 63 12.24 -13.77 -12.03
N TYR A 64 11.58 -13.57 -10.89
CA TYR A 64 12.23 -13.27 -9.61
C TYR A 64 12.86 -14.52 -8.96
N THR A 65 13.91 -14.29 -8.19
CA THR A 65 14.60 -15.27 -7.35
C THR A 65 14.42 -14.93 -5.88
N THR A 66 14.86 -15.81 -4.99
CA THR A 66 14.84 -15.56 -3.52
C THR A 66 15.63 -14.31 -3.11
N LYS A 67 16.63 -13.89 -3.89
CA LYS A 67 17.45 -12.69 -3.66
C LYS A 67 16.84 -11.40 -4.24
N PHE A 68 15.67 -11.49 -4.88
CA PHE A 68 15.05 -10.35 -5.56
C PHE A 68 14.85 -9.14 -4.64
N ILE A 69 14.39 -9.36 -3.40
CA ILE A 69 14.18 -8.30 -2.42
C ILE A 69 15.50 -7.61 -2.04
N ASP A 70 16.57 -8.37 -1.85
CA ASP A 70 17.87 -7.84 -1.45
C ASP A 70 18.55 -7.05 -2.58
N THR A 71 18.30 -7.43 -3.83
CA THR A 71 18.91 -6.81 -5.01
C THR A 71 18.17 -5.59 -5.54
N THR A 72 16.94 -5.32 -5.05
CA THR A 72 16.07 -4.26 -5.57
C THR A 72 15.72 -3.24 -4.48
N PRO A 73 16.62 -2.28 -4.16
CA PRO A 73 16.39 -1.28 -3.11
C PRO A 73 15.23 -0.33 -3.42
N GLU A 74 14.82 -0.23 -4.69
CA GLU A 74 13.68 0.59 -5.12
C GLU A 74 12.35 0.18 -4.47
N LEU A 75 12.23 -1.08 -4.07
CA LEU A 75 11.04 -1.61 -3.37
C LEU A 75 10.78 -0.88 -2.04
N PHE A 76 11.82 -0.32 -1.43
CA PHE A 76 11.74 0.39 -0.14
C PHE A 76 11.46 1.89 -0.29
N GLN A 77 11.32 2.41 -1.51
CA GLN A 77 10.94 3.79 -1.76
C GLN A 77 9.42 3.94 -1.68
N PHE A 78 8.91 4.32 -0.52
CA PHE A 78 7.47 4.45 -0.31
C PHE A 78 7.00 5.89 -0.48
N ARG A 79 5.93 6.06 -1.23
CA ARG A 79 5.14 7.28 -1.17
C ARG A 79 4.22 7.22 0.06
N LYS A 80 4.40 8.15 1.01
CA LYS A 80 3.54 8.21 2.20
C LYS A 80 2.07 8.31 1.76
N ARG A 81 1.27 7.32 2.14
CA ARG A 81 -0.18 7.31 1.88
C ARG A 81 -0.82 8.45 2.67
N GLN A 82 -1.41 9.41 1.96
CA GLN A 82 -2.23 10.43 2.59
C GLN A 82 -3.59 9.84 2.94
N ASP A 83 -4.08 10.12 4.15
CA ASP A 83 -5.43 9.76 4.53
C ASP A 83 -6.46 10.47 3.65
N ARG A 84 -7.63 9.84 3.43
CA ARG A 84 -8.72 10.42 2.62
C ARG A 84 -9.15 11.81 3.11
N ALA A 85 -9.21 12.00 4.43
CA ALA A 85 -9.52 13.30 5.02
C ALA A 85 -8.50 14.37 4.60
N THR A 86 -7.21 14.05 4.63
CA THR A 86 -6.13 14.96 4.20
C THR A 86 -6.22 15.27 2.71
N LYS A 87 -6.58 14.27 1.87
CA LYS A 87 -6.77 14.49 0.42
C LYS A 87 -7.94 15.41 0.13
N ILE A 88 -9.06 15.27 0.85
CA ILE A 88 -10.25 16.11 0.69
C ILE A 88 -9.94 17.54 1.14
N LEU A 89 -9.24 17.72 2.25
CA LEU A 89 -8.85 19.03 2.77
C LEU A 89 -7.88 19.76 1.83
N THR A 90 -6.88 19.05 1.29
CA THR A 90 -5.95 19.63 0.30
C THR A 90 -6.65 19.98 -1.01
N CYS A 91 -7.61 19.16 -1.46
CA CYS A 91 -8.39 19.47 -2.65
C CYS A 91 -9.30 20.71 -2.46
N ARG A 92 -9.94 20.87 -1.30
CA ARG A 92 -10.73 22.05 -0.98
C ARG A 92 -9.86 23.31 -0.87
N ALA A 93 -8.65 23.20 -0.33
CA ALA A 93 -7.71 24.33 -0.28
C ALA A 93 -7.24 24.77 -1.68
N CYS A 94 -7.08 23.83 -2.63
CA CYS A 94 -6.79 24.16 -4.03
C CYS A 94 -7.95 24.89 -4.71
N LEU A 95 -9.19 24.46 -4.46
CA LEU A 95 -10.39 25.11 -4.99
C LEU A 95 -10.56 26.54 -4.44
N TRP A 96 -10.20 26.75 -3.16
CA TRP A 96 -10.30 28.08 -2.55
C TRP A 96 -9.22 29.05 -3.07
N ARG A 97 -8.07 28.58 -3.48
CA ARG A 97 -7.01 29.38 -4.11
C ARG A 97 -7.38 29.83 -5.53
N SER A 98 -8.07 29.00 -6.31
CA SER A 98 -8.49 29.35 -7.67
C SER A 98 -9.61 30.41 -7.68
N TRP A 99 -10.41 30.50 -6.63
CA TRP A 99 -11.51 31.50 -6.51
C TRP A 99 -11.01 32.93 -6.15
N ARG A 100 -9.80 33.07 -5.66
CA ARG A 100 -9.26 34.39 -5.25
C ARG A 100 -8.63 35.19 -6.41
N TRP A 101 -8.47 34.61 -7.58
CA TRP A 101 -7.85 35.28 -8.75
C TRP A 101 -8.89 35.79 -9.78
N SER A 102 -10.17 35.71 -9.51
CA SER A 102 -11.25 36.12 -10.43
C SER A 102 -12.09 37.31 -9.88
N ARG A 103 -11.44 38.28 -9.23
CA ARG A 103 -12.05 39.59 -8.98
C ARG A 103 -11.02 40.68 -9.21
#